data_6654b77c543e215fedf7d366373bc498
#
_entry.id   6654b77c543e215fedf7d366373bc498
#
_cell.length_a   1.000
_cell.length_b   1.000
_cell.length_c   1.000
_cell.angle_alpha   90.00
_cell.angle_beta   90.00
_cell.angle_gamma   90.00
#
_symmetry.space_group_name_H-M   'P 1'
#
loop_
_entity.id
_entity.type
_entity.pdbx_description
1 polymer ?
#
loop_
_entity_poly.entity_id
_entity_poly.type
_entity_poly.pdbx_seq_one_letter_code
_entity_poly.pdbx_strand_id
1 'polypeptide(L)'
;MSDAQCVPIIEATDLHTYYGASHILHGVNLKINKGETLSIMGRNGMGKSTTLRSLLGLTAPRRGQVKVYGEDMTGAAPQKVARKGIALVPEDRGIFPNLSVKENLIMAARAGIDGRMDWTLERVLDTFPRLAQRMSHMGNHLSGGEQQMLTVGRALMTNPDLIILDEATEGLAPLIRKEIWSVIAEIKKSGLASILVDKDIKALMSLADRNLIISKGEIVYEGSSEDLAANPEIHKRYMGV
;
A
#
# COMPACT_ATOMS: atom_id res chain seq x y z
N MET A 1 29.33 18.57 -1.58
CA MET A 1 28.04 18.67 -2.25
C MET A 1 27.01 18.31 -1.19
N SER A 2 26.21 19.27 -0.73
CA SER A 2 25.24 19.06 0.35
C SER A 2 24.18 18.08 -0.14
N ASP A 3 24.01 16.94 0.55
CA ASP A 3 22.83 16.09 0.43
C ASP A 3 21.59 16.96 0.71
N ALA A 4 20.94 17.41 -0.35
CA ALA A 4 19.58 17.91 -0.24
C ALA A 4 18.75 16.71 0.26
N GLN A 5 18.50 16.61 1.56
CA GLN A 5 17.65 15.58 2.14
C GLN A 5 16.31 15.61 1.41
N CYS A 6 16.10 14.64 0.55
CA CYS A 6 14.85 14.50 -0.18
C CYS A 6 13.74 14.28 0.88
N VAL A 7 12.77 15.22 0.94
CA VAL A 7 11.67 15.13 1.89
C VAL A 7 10.89 13.85 1.61
N PRO A 8 10.73 12.95 2.60
CA PRO A 8 9.99 11.71 2.41
C PRO A 8 8.52 11.99 2.07
N ILE A 9 7.88 11.07 1.32
CA ILE A 9 6.44 11.15 1.06
C ILE A 9 5.66 11.03 2.36
N ILE A 10 5.97 10.03 3.18
CA ILE A 10 5.44 9.86 4.53
C ILE A 10 6.59 9.72 5.52
N GLU A 11 6.44 10.35 6.67
CA GLU A 11 7.27 10.15 7.85
C GLU A 11 6.35 9.99 9.05
N ALA A 12 6.51 8.87 9.77
CA ALA A 12 5.81 8.58 11.00
C ALA A 12 6.81 8.47 12.15
N THR A 13 6.54 9.16 13.24
CA THR A 13 7.43 9.22 14.41
C THR A 13 6.66 8.90 15.68
N ASP A 14 7.15 7.91 16.45
CA ASP A 14 6.67 7.52 17.77
C ASP A 14 5.15 7.28 17.82
N LEU A 15 4.60 6.53 16.83
CA LEU A 15 3.17 6.29 16.74
C LEU A 15 2.66 5.38 17.84
N HIS A 16 1.72 5.88 18.64
CA HIS A 16 0.96 5.12 19.62
C HIS A 16 -0.52 5.16 19.26
N THR A 17 -1.03 4.04 18.75
CA THR A 17 -2.42 3.93 18.27
C THR A 17 -3.21 2.94 19.11
N TYR A 18 -4.48 3.27 19.34
CA TYR A 18 -5.37 2.52 20.23
C TYR A 18 -6.71 2.23 19.55
N TYR A 19 -7.32 1.09 19.89
CA TYR A 19 -8.74 0.82 19.69
C TYR A 19 -9.41 0.72 21.07
N GLY A 20 -10.19 1.73 21.43
CA GLY A 20 -10.72 1.84 22.79
C GLY A 20 -9.58 1.90 23.82
N ALA A 21 -9.52 0.95 24.75
CA ALA A 21 -8.46 0.83 25.74
C ALA A 21 -7.24 0.01 25.24
N SER A 22 -7.39 -0.72 24.13
CA SER A 22 -6.33 -1.59 23.62
C SER A 22 -5.25 -0.79 22.90
N HIS A 23 -4.03 -0.81 23.43
CA HIS A 23 -2.84 -0.19 22.83
C HIS A 23 -2.27 -1.15 21.79
N ILE A 24 -2.26 -0.74 20.53
CA ILE A 24 -1.87 -1.59 19.40
C ILE A 24 -0.49 -1.23 18.84
N LEU A 25 -0.20 0.06 18.66
CA LEU A 25 1.12 0.51 18.20
C LEU A 25 1.88 1.15 19.36
N HIS A 26 3.12 0.72 19.53
CA HIS A 26 3.98 1.06 20.67
C HIS A 26 5.24 1.81 20.20
N GLY A 27 5.07 3.04 19.68
CA GLY A 27 6.19 3.88 19.24
C GLY A 27 6.71 3.50 17.85
N VAL A 28 5.81 3.20 16.89
CA VAL A 28 6.20 2.86 15.52
C VAL A 28 6.82 4.06 14.82
N ASN A 29 8.00 3.85 14.23
CA ASN A 29 8.71 4.82 13.41
C ASN A 29 8.88 4.24 12.01
N LEU A 30 8.55 5.00 10.96
CA LEU A 30 8.85 4.64 9.57
C LEU A 30 8.88 5.88 8.69
N LYS A 31 9.56 5.76 7.56
CA LYS A 31 9.51 6.74 6.47
C LYS A 31 9.47 6.01 5.13
N ILE A 32 8.91 6.67 4.12
CA ILE A 32 8.93 6.23 2.73
C ILE A 32 9.34 7.36 1.83
N ASN A 33 10.30 7.11 0.96
CA ASN A 33 10.83 8.09 0.01
C ASN A 33 10.15 7.95 -1.36
N LYS A 34 10.34 8.93 -2.24
CA LYS A 34 9.89 8.83 -3.63
C LYS A 34 10.57 7.65 -4.34
N GLY A 35 9.77 6.87 -5.09
CA GLY A 35 10.24 5.73 -5.86
C GLY A 35 10.63 4.50 -5.02
N GLU A 36 10.53 4.57 -3.69
CA GLU A 36 10.87 3.47 -2.79
C GLU A 36 9.71 2.46 -2.69
N THR A 37 10.03 1.18 -2.69
CA THR A 37 9.11 0.10 -2.32
C THR A 37 9.46 -0.42 -0.94
N LEU A 38 8.58 -0.19 0.04
CA LEU A 38 8.71 -0.63 1.42
C LEU A 38 7.77 -1.80 1.68
N SER A 39 8.26 -2.89 2.27
CA SER A 39 7.37 -3.92 2.79
C SER A 39 7.19 -3.79 4.30
N ILE A 40 5.98 -4.11 4.79
CA ILE A 40 5.70 -4.27 6.22
C ILE A 40 5.23 -5.70 6.45
N MET A 41 6.07 -6.48 7.11
CA MET A 41 5.88 -7.89 7.40
C MET A 41 5.55 -8.12 8.87
N GLY A 42 5.05 -9.29 9.19
CA GLY A 42 4.72 -9.71 10.55
C GLY A 42 3.48 -10.59 10.60
N ARG A 43 3.31 -11.31 11.68
CA ARG A 43 2.14 -12.20 11.88
C ARG A 43 0.84 -11.40 11.96
N ASN A 44 -0.31 -12.08 11.80
CA ASN A 44 -1.62 -11.45 11.94
C ASN A 44 -1.79 -10.89 13.36
N GLY A 45 -2.45 -9.73 13.49
CA GLY A 45 -2.66 -9.05 14.76
C GLY A 45 -1.45 -8.28 15.30
N MET A 46 -0.32 -8.23 14.57
CA MET A 46 0.89 -7.55 15.07
C MET A 46 0.90 -6.04 14.85
N GLY A 47 -0.10 -5.45 14.18
CA GLY A 47 -0.22 -4.00 14.01
C GLY A 47 -0.02 -3.48 12.58
N LYS A 48 0.19 -4.35 11.56
CA LYS A 48 0.41 -3.94 10.17
C LYS A 48 -0.68 -3.00 9.64
N SER A 49 -1.92 -3.48 9.55
CA SER A 49 -3.05 -2.67 9.05
C SER A 49 -3.36 -1.47 9.95
N THR A 50 -3.10 -1.57 11.28
CA THR A 50 -3.22 -0.42 12.19
C THR A 50 -2.19 0.66 11.85
N THR A 51 -0.96 0.26 11.50
CA THR A 51 0.07 1.21 11.02
C THR A 51 -0.43 1.93 9.76
N LEU A 52 -0.87 1.19 8.74
CA LEU A 52 -1.41 1.79 7.52
C LEU A 52 -2.59 2.73 7.79
N ARG A 53 -3.53 2.30 8.65
CA ARG A 53 -4.69 3.11 9.04
C ARG A 53 -4.28 4.39 9.76
N SER A 54 -3.23 4.36 10.57
CA SER A 54 -2.70 5.55 11.26
C SER A 54 -2.07 6.53 10.28
N LEU A 55 -1.28 6.03 9.31
CA LEU A 55 -0.68 6.85 8.26
C LEU A 55 -1.73 7.56 7.40
N LEU A 56 -2.86 6.90 7.16
CA LEU A 56 -3.93 7.38 6.28
C LEU A 56 -5.00 8.23 7.00
N GLY A 57 -4.86 8.47 8.31
CA GLY A 57 -5.86 9.20 9.09
C GLY A 57 -7.17 8.43 9.32
N LEU A 58 -7.21 7.12 9.01
CA LEU A 58 -8.37 6.23 9.27
C LEU A 58 -8.49 5.88 10.76
N THR A 59 -7.37 5.92 11.48
CA THR A 59 -7.32 5.75 12.94
C THR A 59 -6.27 6.69 13.47
N ALA A 60 -6.69 7.76 14.14
CA ALA A 60 -5.77 8.77 14.66
C ALA A 60 -4.89 8.18 15.78
N PRO A 61 -3.57 8.34 15.74
CA PRO A 61 -2.70 7.99 16.86
C PRO A 61 -3.00 8.91 18.05
N ARG A 62 -2.91 8.39 19.27
CA ARG A 62 -3.04 9.20 20.49
C ARG A 62 -1.76 9.97 20.83
N ARG A 63 -0.61 9.48 20.33
CA ARG A 63 0.71 10.09 20.48
C ARG A 63 1.54 9.80 19.25
N GLY A 64 2.53 10.64 18.98
CA GLY A 64 3.39 10.58 17.81
C GLY A 64 2.93 11.53 16.72
N GLN A 65 3.58 11.45 15.57
CA GLN A 65 3.35 12.36 14.47
C GLN A 65 3.36 11.63 13.13
N VAL A 66 2.49 12.06 12.21
CA VAL A 66 2.49 11.63 10.81
C VAL A 66 2.67 12.88 9.94
N LYS A 67 3.73 12.92 9.15
CA LYS A 67 3.96 13.97 8.15
C LYS A 67 3.81 13.40 6.75
N VAL A 68 3.24 14.19 5.84
CA VAL A 68 3.19 13.92 4.41
C VAL A 68 3.87 15.09 3.70
N TYR A 69 4.96 14.82 2.99
CA TYR A 69 5.82 15.86 2.41
C TYR A 69 6.24 16.95 3.42
N GLY A 70 6.56 16.54 4.66
CA GLY A 70 6.94 17.42 5.75
C GLY A 70 5.78 18.17 6.42
N GLU A 71 4.56 18.17 5.86
CA GLU A 71 3.36 18.77 6.45
C GLU A 71 2.74 17.83 7.48
N ASP A 72 2.40 18.33 8.67
CA ASP A 72 1.76 17.54 9.72
C ASP A 72 0.34 17.16 9.32
N MET A 73 0.11 15.86 9.21
CA MET A 73 -1.17 15.22 8.89
C MET A 73 -1.68 14.34 10.04
N THR A 74 -1.13 14.48 11.24
CA THR A 74 -1.51 13.68 12.41
C THR A 74 -3.00 13.84 12.70
N GLY A 75 -3.77 12.75 12.64
CA GLY A 75 -5.22 12.77 12.83
C GLY A 75 -6.01 13.53 11.77
N ALA A 76 -5.39 13.93 10.66
CA ALA A 76 -6.10 14.54 9.54
C ALA A 76 -7.13 13.57 8.94
N ALA A 77 -8.23 14.12 8.43
CA ALA A 77 -9.24 13.30 7.76
C ALA A 77 -8.64 12.57 6.55
N PRO A 78 -9.02 11.29 6.30
CA PRO A 78 -8.45 10.46 5.22
C PRO A 78 -8.45 11.13 3.85
N GLN A 79 -9.47 11.93 3.56
CA GLN A 79 -9.58 12.66 2.28
C GLN A 79 -8.46 13.71 2.11
N LYS A 80 -7.98 14.32 3.21
CA LYS A 80 -6.84 15.26 3.16
C LYS A 80 -5.56 14.52 2.83
N VAL A 81 -5.33 13.36 3.47
CA VAL A 81 -4.16 12.51 3.19
C VAL A 81 -4.20 12.00 1.74
N ALA A 82 -5.34 11.51 1.27
CA ALA A 82 -5.49 11.04 -0.10
C ALA A 82 -5.23 12.14 -1.14
N ARG A 83 -5.63 13.41 -0.86
CA ARG A 83 -5.36 14.55 -1.75
C ARG A 83 -3.88 14.92 -1.84
N LYS A 84 -3.03 14.43 -0.94
CA LYS A 84 -1.57 14.54 -1.01
C LYS A 84 -0.93 13.46 -1.90
N GLY A 85 -1.70 12.83 -2.77
CA GLY A 85 -1.18 11.83 -3.72
C GLY A 85 -0.98 10.44 -3.12
N ILE A 86 -1.72 10.08 -2.07
CA ILE A 86 -1.63 8.76 -1.44
C ILE A 86 -2.89 7.95 -1.77
N ALA A 87 -2.71 6.76 -2.33
CA ALA A 87 -3.79 5.83 -2.65
C ALA A 87 -3.70 4.57 -1.80
N LEU A 88 -4.85 4.04 -1.39
CA LEU A 88 -4.98 2.77 -0.68
C LEU A 88 -5.69 1.73 -1.56
N VAL A 89 -5.13 0.55 -1.61
CA VAL A 89 -5.76 -0.69 -2.08
C VAL A 89 -6.05 -1.53 -0.83
N PRO A 90 -7.29 -1.55 -0.34
CA PRO A 90 -7.65 -2.25 0.88
C PRO A 90 -7.83 -3.76 0.64
N GLU A 91 -7.80 -4.54 1.72
CA GLU A 91 -8.05 -5.99 1.74
C GLU A 91 -9.45 -6.36 1.22
N ASP A 92 -10.48 -5.57 1.56
CA ASP A 92 -11.90 -5.80 1.22
C ASP A 92 -12.28 -5.38 -0.21
N ARG A 93 -11.28 -5.04 -1.05
CA ARG A 93 -11.40 -4.62 -2.44
C ARG A 93 -12.11 -3.27 -2.66
N GLY A 94 -13.15 -2.92 -1.91
CA GLY A 94 -13.82 -1.62 -1.93
C GLY A 94 -14.32 -1.14 -3.31
N ILE A 95 -14.72 -2.06 -4.21
CA ILE A 95 -15.29 -1.72 -5.51
C ILE A 95 -16.74 -1.26 -5.37
N PHE A 96 -17.25 -0.56 -6.38
CA PHE A 96 -18.69 -0.24 -6.49
C PHE A 96 -19.38 -1.35 -7.28
N PRO A 97 -20.14 -2.27 -6.61
CA PRO A 97 -20.67 -3.47 -7.24
C PRO A 97 -21.73 -3.17 -8.33
N ASN A 98 -22.43 -2.06 -8.19
CA ASN A 98 -23.50 -1.62 -9.10
C ASN A 98 -23.04 -0.67 -10.21
N LEU A 99 -21.74 -0.45 -10.33
CA LEU A 99 -21.10 0.27 -11.42
C LEU A 99 -20.35 -0.70 -12.32
N SER A 100 -20.29 -0.41 -13.62
CA SER A 100 -19.47 -1.14 -14.57
C SER A 100 -17.97 -0.95 -14.24
N VAL A 101 -17.11 -1.80 -14.82
CA VAL A 101 -15.66 -1.66 -14.75
C VAL A 101 -15.24 -0.26 -15.20
N LYS A 102 -15.78 0.19 -16.36
CA LYS A 102 -15.50 1.52 -16.90
C LYS A 102 -15.86 2.64 -15.92
N GLU A 103 -17.06 2.59 -15.36
CA GLU A 103 -17.54 3.61 -14.41
C GLU A 103 -16.73 3.61 -13.13
N ASN A 104 -16.40 2.43 -12.58
CA ASN A 104 -15.51 2.30 -11.43
C ASN A 104 -14.15 2.98 -11.65
N LEU A 105 -13.54 2.81 -12.84
CA LEU A 105 -12.26 3.41 -13.18
C LEU A 105 -12.37 4.92 -13.40
N ILE A 106 -13.33 5.37 -14.22
CA ILE A 106 -13.50 6.79 -14.56
C ILE A 106 -13.84 7.63 -13.32
N MET A 107 -14.67 7.11 -12.43
CA MET A 107 -15.05 7.81 -11.20
C MET A 107 -13.86 8.08 -10.28
N ALA A 108 -12.81 7.25 -10.33
CA ALA A 108 -11.59 7.44 -9.57
C ALA A 108 -10.59 8.38 -10.26
N ALA A 109 -10.77 8.67 -11.54
CA ALA A 109 -9.82 9.41 -12.35
C ALA A 109 -9.62 10.85 -11.87
N ARG A 110 -8.36 11.20 -11.61
CA ARG A 110 -7.94 12.58 -11.31
C ARG A 110 -6.48 12.77 -11.67
N ALA A 111 -6.07 14.01 -11.86
CA ALA A 111 -4.66 14.36 -11.99
C ALA A 111 -3.92 14.16 -10.64
N GLY A 112 -2.65 13.84 -10.70
CA GLY A 112 -1.74 13.82 -9.55
C GLY A 112 -1.54 15.23 -8.97
N ILE A 113 -0.82 15.32 -7.85
CA ILE A 113 -0.63 16.60 -7.13
C ILE A 113 0.15 17.65 -7.93
N ASP A 114 0.95 17.21 -8.90
CA ASP A 114 1.72 18.03 -9.84
C ASP A 114 1.02 18.22 -11.21
N GLY A 115 -0.24 17.77 -11.32
CA GLY A 115 -1.03 17.84 -12.54
C GLY A 115 -0.76 16.72 -13.54
N ARG A 116 0.17 15.77 -13.28
CA ARG A 116 0.47 14.66 -14.18
C ARG A 116 -0.71 13.70 -14.31
N MET A 117 -0.78 13.03 -15.46
CA MET A 117 -1.78 12.01 -15.77
C MET A 117 -1.12 10.77 -16.39
N ASP A 118 -0.16 10.19 -15.64
CA ASP A 118 0.60 9.03 -16.10
C ASP A 118 -0.24 7.76 -16.17
N TRP A 119 -1.22 7.62 -15.27
CA TRP A 119 -2.15 6.51 -15.22
C TRP A 119 -3.49 6.92 -15.82
N THR A 120 -3.56 6.83 -17.17
CA THR A 120 -4.80 7.01 -17.93
C THR A 120 -5.63 5.73 -17.92
N LEU A 121 -6.91 5.84 -18.33
CA LEU A 121 -7.78 4.66 -18.50
C LEU A 121 -7.14 3.64 -19.45
N GLU A 122 -6.58 4.11 -20.58
CA GLU A 122 -5.90 3.27 -21.56
C GLU A 122 -4.75 2.50 -20.92
N ARG A 123 -3.83 3.19 -20.25
CA ARG A 123 -2.70 2.54 -19.57
C ARG A 123 -3.13 1.53 -18.51
N VAL A 124 -4.19 1.82 -17.74
CA VAL A 124 -4.73 0.88 -16.76
C VAL A 124 -5.30 -0.37 -17.44
N LEU A 125 -5.99 -0.21 -18.58
CA LEU A 125 -6.53 -1.34 -19.34
C LEU A 125 -5.43 -2.18 -20.02
N ASP A 126 -4.35 -1.54 -20.48
CA ASP A 126 -3.17 -2.25 -20.99
C ASP A 126 -2.49 -3.05 -19.87
N THR A 127 -2.42 -2.49 -18.67
CA THR A 127 -1.87 -3.18 -17.49
C THR A 127 -2.76 -4.33 -17.02
N PHE A 128 -4.08 -4.22 -17.19
CA PHE A 128 -5.08 -5.22 -16.80
C PHE A 128 -5.94 -5.67 -17.99
N PRO A 129 -5.43 -6.49 -18.94
CA PRO A 129 -6.18 -6.91 -20.13
C PRO A 129 -7.50 -7.61 -19.82
N ARG A 130 -7.61 -8.31 -18.66
CA ARG A 130 -8.86 -8.91 -18.21
C ARG A 130 -9.94 -7.87 -17.94
N LEU A 131 -9.59 -6.70 -17.38
CA LEU A 131 -10.54 -5.61 -17.18
C LEU A 131 -10.98 -4.99 -18.51
N ALA A 132 -10.07 -4.89 -19.48
CA ALA A 132 -10.40 -4.41 -20.81
C ALA A 132 -11.49 -5.26 -21.48
N GLN A 133 -11.43 -6.60 -21.33
CA GLN A 133 -12.45 -7.52 -21.82
C GLN A 133 -13.79 -7.44 -21.08
N ARG A 134 -13.81 -6.81 -19.91
CA ARG A 134 -14.97 -6.74 -18.99
C ARG A 134 -15.49 -5.33 -18.79
N MET A 135 -15.13 -4.37 -19.63
CA MET A 135 -15.41 -2.94 -19.45
C MET A 135 -16.88 -2.60 -19.16
N SER A 136 -17.82 -3.31 -19.79
CA SER A 136 -19.27 -3.13 -19.59
C SER A 136 -19.87 -3.99 -18.48
N HIS A 137 -19.10 -4.92 -17.88
CA HIS A 137 -19.61 -5.77 -16.83
C HIS A 137 -19.69 -4.99 -15.51
N MET A 138 -20.75 -5.27 -14.73
CA MET A 138 -20.89 -4.70 -13.38
C MET A 138 -19.86 -5.30 -12.42
N GLY A 139 -19.45 -4.53 -11.40
CA GLY A 139 -18.45 -4.95 -10.41
C GLY A 139 -18.81 -6.25 -9.68
N ASN A 140 -20.11 -6.48 -9.40
CA ASN A 140 -20.59 -7.72 -8.77
C ASN A 140 -20.57 -8.94 -9.70
N HIS A 141 -20.39 -8.77 -11.01
CA HIS A 141 -20.25 -9.87 -11.98
C HIS A 141 -18.79 -10.28 -12.20
N LEU A 142 -17.84 -9.61 -11.54
CA LEU A 142 -16.43 -9.92 -11.63
C LEU A 142 -16.03 -11.03 -10.65
N SER A 143 -15.10 -11.88 -11.06
CA SER A 143 -14.42 -12.79 -10.14
C SER A 143 -13.63 -12.00 -9.07
N GLY A 144 -13.31 -12.65 -7.95
CA GLY A 144 -12.53 -12.01 -6.89
C GLY A 144 -11.19 -11.43 -7.35
N GLY A 145 -10.52 -12.08 -8.29
CA GLY A 145 -9.28 -11.59 -8.89
C GLY A 145 -9.50 -10.37 -9.80
N GLU A 146 -10.54 -10.37 -10.61
CA GLU A 146 -10.90 -9.20 -11.44
C GLU A 146 -11.34 -8.01 -10.58
N GLN A 147 -12.04 -8.25 -9.47
CA GLN A 147 -12.37 -7.22 -8.50
C GLN A 147 -11.11 -6.61 -7.87
N GLN A 148 -10.11 -7.44 -7.54
CA GLN A 148 -8.85 -6.95 -7.01
C GLN A 148 -8.06 -6.14 -8.04
N MET A 149 -8.00 -6.60 -9.29
CA MET A 149 -7.41 -5.84 -10.40
C MET A 149 -8.12 -4.48 -10.57
N LEU A 150 -9.45 -4.48 -10.48
CA LEU A 150 -10.25 -3.24 -10.55
C LEU A 150 -9.91 -2.29 -9.39
N THR A 151 -9.72 -2.81 -8.18
CA THR A 151 -9.32 -1.99 -7.01
C THR A 151 -7.96 -1.35 -7.21
N VAL A 152 -6.96 -2.12 -7.68
CA VAL A 152 -5.64 -1.60 -8.00
C VAL A 152 -5.73 -0.56 -9.13
N GLY A 153 -6.47 -0.87 -10.20
CA GLY A 153 -6.70 0.05 -11.31
C GLY A 153 -7.33 1.38 -10.86
N ARG A 154 -8.33 1.34 -9.98
CA ARG A 154 -8.94 2.54 -9.39
C ARG A 154 -7.95 3.37 -8.59
N ALA A 155 -7.07 2.73 -7.80
CA ALA A 155 -6.02 3.42 -7.07
C ALA A 155 -5.03 4.12 -8.03
N LEU A 156 -4.61 3.45 -9.10
CA LEU A 156 -3.73 4.00 -10.12
C LEU A 156 -4.37 5.19 -10.86
N MET A 157 -5.67 5.12 -11.19
CA MET A 157 -6.42 6.21 -11.84
C MET A 157 -6.42 7.51 -11.02
N THR A 158 -6.06 7.47 -9.75
CA THR A 158 -5.88 8.70 -8.96
C THR A 158 -4.54 9.38 -9.18
N ASN A 159 -3.66 8.82 -10.03
CA ASN A 159 -2.30 9.29 -10.31
C ASN A 159 -1.52 9.58 -9.02
N PRO A 160 -1.34 8.58 -8.14
CA PRO A 160 -0.75 8.79 -6.83
C PRO A 160 0.78 8.92 -6.90
N ASP A 161 1.38 9.49 -5.84
CA ASP A 161 2.82 9.44 -5.59
C ASP A 161 3.21 8.21 -4.76
N LEU A 162 2.26 7.71 -3.97
CA LEU A 162 2.41 6.52 -3.14
C LEU A 162 1.15 5.66 -3.24
N ILE A 163 1.35 4.38 -3.55
CA ILE A 163 0.30 3.37 -3.45
C ILE A 163 0.56 2.44 -2.26
N ILE A 164 -0.46 2.23 -1.44
CA ILE A 164 -0.42 1.32 -0.30
C ILE A 164 -1.29 0.11 -0.63
N LEU A 165 -0.72 -1.09 -0.57
CA LEU A 165 -1.42 -2.34 -0.82
C LEU A 165 -1.49 -3.16 0.48
N ASP A 166 -2.70 -3.28 1.04
CA ASP A 166 -2.97 -4.03 2.27
C ASP A 166 -3.57 -5.39 1.93
N GLU A 167 -2.75 -6.47 2.02
CA GLU A 167 -3.09 -7.87 1.74
C GLU A 167 -3.79 -8.08 0.37
N ALA A 168 -3.26 -7.40 -0.65
CA ALA A 168 -3.87 -7.32 -1.98
C ALA A 168 -3.95 -8.66 -2.74
N THR A 169 -3.28 -9.70 -2.28
CA THR A 169 -3.31 -11.03 -2.92
C THR A 169 -4.01 -12.09 -2.09
N GLU A 170 -4.55 -11.75 -0.91
CA GLU A 170 -5.20 -12.72 -0.04
C GLU A 170 -6.47 -13.32 -0.66
N GLY A 171 -6.65 -14.63 -0.46
CA GLY A 171 -7.82 -15.36 -0.95
C GLY A 171 -7.90 -15.51 -2.47
N LEU A 172 -6.86 -15.15 -3.21
CA LEU A 172 -6.83 -15.29 -4.68
C LEU A 172 -6.20 -16.61 -5.13
N ALA A 173 -6.69 -17.12 -6.27
CA ALA A 173 -6.10 -18.28 -6.93
C ALA A 173 -4.62 -18.01 -7.29
N PRO A 174 -3.73 -19.03 -7.25
CA PRO A 174 -2.28 -18.85 -7.47
C PRO A 174 -1.92 -18.13 -8.77
N LEU A 175 -2.63 -18.39 -9.86
CA LEU A 175 -2.39 -17.72 -11.15
C LEU A 175 -2.71 -16.23 -11.07
N ILE A 176 -3.83 -15.87 -10.48
CA ILE A 176 -4.26 -14.46 -10.33
C ILE A 176 -3.31 -13.70 -9.38
N ARG A 177 -2.87 -14.35 -8.30
CA ARG A 177 -1.86 -13.79 -7.40
C ARG A 177 -0.58 -13.43 -8.16
N LYS A 178 -0.10 -14.36 -9.00
CA LYS A 178 1.09 -14.13 -9.84
C LYS A 178 0.90 -12.95 -10.81
N GLU A 179 -0.28 -12.83 -11.42
CA GLU A 179 -0.61 -11.68 -12.29
C GLU A 179 -0.56 -10.36 -11.51
N ILE A 180 -1.15 -10.30 -10.32
CA ILE A 180 -1.12 -9.08 -9.48
C ILE A 180 0.31 -8.73 -9.06
N TRP A 181 1.14 -9.70 -8.66
CA TRP A 181 2.55 -9.45 -8.34
C TRP A 181 3.34 -8.92 -9.55
N SER A 182 3.04 -9.41 -10.77
CA SER A 182 3.65 -8.88 -11.99
C SER A 182 3.28 -7.41 -12.21
N VAL A 183 2.03 -7.04 -11.98
CA VAL A 183 1.58 -5.64 -12.07
C VAL A 183 2.25 -4.76 -10.99
N ILE A 184 2.38 -5.25 -9.76
CA ILE A 184 3.09 -4.51 -8.69
C ILE A 184 4.57 -4.29 -9.10
N ALA A 185 5.20 -5.28 -9.74
CA ALA A 185 6.55 -5.11 -10.27
C ALA A 185 6.63 -4.03 -11.39
N GLU A 186 5.61 -3.93 -12.24
CA GLU A 186 5.53 -2.85 -13.24
C GLU A 186 5.30 -1.48 -12.61
N ILE A 187 4.46 -1.40 -11.58
CA ILE A 187 4.24 -0.19 -10.78
C ILE A 187 5.58 0.27 -10.18
N LYS A 188 6.36 -0.63 -9.57
CA LYS A 188 7.70 -0.31 -9.06
C LYS A 188 8.61 0.22 -10.17
N LYS A 189 8.66 -0.43 -11.34
CA LYS A 189 9.47 0.01 -12.49
C LYS A 189 9.09 1.41 -12.99
N SER A 190 7.83 1.81 -12.84
CA SER A 190 7.38 3.16 -13.20
C SER A 190 7.89 4.26 -12.25
N GLY A 191 8.57 3.90 -11.15
CA GLY A 191 9.05 4.83 -10.14
C GLY A 191 7.99 5.29 -9.14
N LEU A 192 6.80 4.68 -9.15
CA LEU A 192 5.77 4.95 -8.16
C LEU A 192 6.17 4.31 -6.82
N ALA A 193 6.20 5.12 -5.75
CA ALA A 193 6.48 4.60 -4.42
C ALA A 193 5.36 3.66 -3.95
N SER A 194 5.72 2.63 -3.18
CA SER A 194 4.73 1.67 -2.68
C SER A 194 5.02 1.17 -1.28
N ILE A 195 3.95 0.96 -0.48
CA ILE A 195 3.99 0.19 0.76
C ILE A 195 3.23 -1.10 0.53
N LEU A 196 3.89 -2.23 0.75
CA LEU A 196 3.34 -3.57 0.52
C LEU A 196 3.16 -4.31 1.85
N VAL A 197 1.95 -4.78 2.11
CA VAL A 197 1.62 -5.71 3.20
C VAL A 197 0.99 -6.94 2.59
N ASP A 198 1.58 -8.10 2.78
CA ASP A 198 1.03 -9.38 2.28
C ASP A 198 1.61 -10.55 3.11
N LYS A 199 1.03 -11.74 2.95
CA LYS A 199 1.51 -12.99 3.53
C LYS A 199 2.59 -13.67 2.69
N ASP A 200 2.71 -13.31 1.42
CA ASP A 200 3.72 -13.85 0.50
C ASP A 200 5.07 -13.16 0.70
N ILE A 201 5.80 -13.62 1.71
CA ILE A 201 7.10 -13.08 2.09
C ILE A 201 8.09 -13.11 0.92
N LYS A 202 8.07 -14.17 0.10
CA LYS A 202 8.98 -14.30 -1.05
C LYS A 202 8.71 -13.21 -2.08
N ALA A 203 7.44 -12.96 -2.39
CA ALA A 203 7.05 -11.90 -3.31
C ALA A 203 7.42 -10.51 -2.73
N LEU A 204 7.14 -10.26 -1.46
CA LEU A 204 7.53 -9.00 -0.80
C LEU A 204 9.03 -8.77 -0.88
N MET A 205 9.86 -9.75 -0.49
CA MET A 205 11.32 -9.63 -0.52
C MET A 205 11.88 -9.47 -1.95
N SER A 206 11.21 -10.01 -2.96
CA SER A 206 11.64 -9.84 -4.36
C SER A 206 11.39 -8.45 -4.91
N LEU A 207 10.48 -7.69 -4.30
CA LEU A 207 10.06 -6.38 -4.78
C LEU A 207 10.50 -5.22 -3.88
N ALA A 208 10.57 -5.44 -2.56
CA ALA A 208 10.89 -4.37 -1.63
C ALA A 208 12.37 -3.96 -1.69
N ASP A 209 12.59 -2.64 -1.64
CA ASP A 209 13.93 -2.07 -1.47
C ASP A 209 14.34 -2.13 0.01
N ARG A 210 13.35 -2.01 0.90
CA ARG A 210 13.52 -2.07 2.35
C ARG A 210 12.34 -2.81 2.99
N ASN A 211 12.64 -3.56 4.04
CA ASN A 211 11.69 -4.40 4.74
C ASN A 211 11.61 -4.00 6.21
N LEU A 212 10.39 -3.83 6.72
CA LEU A 212 10.11 -3.68 8.13
C LEU A 212 9.42 -4.94 8.64
N ILE A 213 9.78 -5.39 9.83
CA ILE A 213 9.02 -6.44 10.53
C ILE A 213 8.41 -5.80 11.77
N ILE A 214 7.08 -5.90 11.86
CA ILE A 214 6.33 -5.45 13.02
C ILE A 214 5.94 -6.66 13.88
N SER A 215 6.17 -6.55 15.18
CA SER A 215 5.77 -7.55 16.17
C SER A 215 5.24 -6.86 17.43
N LYS A 216 4.04 -7.23 17.86
CA LYS A 216 3.37 -6.65 19.04
C LYS A 216 3.33 -5.12 19.02
N GLY A 217 3.12 -4.54 17.84
CA GLY A 217 3.01 -3.09 17.67
C GLY A 217 4.33 -2.30 17.64
N GLU A 218 5.48 -2.97 17.58
CA GLU A 218 6.80 -2.37 17.48
C GLU A 218 7.53 -2.82 16.22
N ILE A 219 8.35 -1.96 15.62
CA ILE A 219 9.27 -2.36 14.55
C ILE A 219 10.46 -3.07 15.20
N VAL A 220 10.57 -4.37 14.93
CA VAL A 220 11.62 -5.23 15.51
C VAL A 220 12.78 -5.51 14.55
N TYR A 221 12.60 -5.15 13.28
CA TYR A 221 13.63 -5.26 12.24
C TYR A 221 13.38 -4.24 11.14
N GLU A 222 14.46 -3.69 10.61
CA GLU A 222 14.51 -2.88 9.40
C GLU A 222 15.78 -3.20 8.63
N GLY A 223 15.67 -3.51 7.34
CA GLY A 223 16.81 -3.83 6.51
C GLY A 223 16.46 -4.13 5.06
N SER A 224 17.48 -4.43 4.24
CA SER A 224 17.32 -4.86 2.85
C SER A 224 16.78 -6.29 2.76
N SER A 225 16.32 -6.68 1.56
CA SER A 225 15.92 -8.07 1.31
C SER A 225 17.09 -9.05 1.40
N GLU A 226 18.29 -8.58 1.05
CA GLU A 226 19.53 -9.37 1.14
C GLU A 226 19.92 -9.62 2.61
N ASP A 227 19.90 -8.58 3.44
CA ASP A 227 20.17 -8.70 4.88
C ASP A 227 19.14 -9.60 5.56
N LEU A 228 17.87 -9.47 5.18
CA LEU A 228 16.80 -10.29 5.74
C LEU A 228 16.98 -11.77 5.33
N ALA A 229 17.33 -12.05 4.07
CA ALA A 229 17.58 -13.41 3.57
C ALA A 229 18.80 -14.06 4.25
N ALA A 230 19.83 -13.27 4.61
CA ALA A 230 21.00 -13.74 5.32
C ALA A 230 20.74 -14.09 6.79
N ASN A 231 19.57 -13.70 7.34
CA ASN A 231 19.22 -13.88 8.76
C ASN A 231 17.96 -14.74 8.94
N PRO A 232 18.01 -16.07 8.69
CA PRO A 232 16.85 -16.95 8.79
C PRO A 232 16.22 -17.00 10.19
N GLU A 233 16.99 -16.72 11.25
CA GLU A 233 16.47 -16.65 12.62
C GLU A 233 15.42 -15.55 12.81
N ILE A 234 15.52 -14.44 12.04
CA ILE A 234 14.52 -13.36 12.05
C ILE A 234 13.20 -13.87 11.47
N HIS A 235 13.24 -14.62 10.36
CA HIS A 235 12.06 -15.24 9.76
C HIS A 235 11.36 -16.17 10.75
N LYS A 236 12.12 -17.11 11.34
CA LYS A 236 11.62 -18.08 12.28
C LYS A 236 11.01 -17.41 13.52
N ARG A 237 11.69 -16.42 14.08
CA ARG A 237 11.27 -15.74 15.32
C ARG A 237 10.01 -14.91 15.14
N TYR A 238 9.90 -14.12 14.07
CA TYR A 238 8.88 -13.10 13.93
C TYR A 238 7.80 -13.40 12.88
N MET A 239 8.09 -14.28 11.91
CA MET A 239 7.14 -14.61 10.84
C MET A 239 6.59 -16.04 10.95
N GLY A 240 7.26 -16.92 11.70
CA GLY A 240 6.78 -18.29 11.96
C GLY A 240 6.93 -19.25 10.80
N VAL A 241 7.87 -18.98 9.88
CA VAL A 241 8.21 -19.79 8.69
C VAL A 241 9.71 -20.06 8.67
#